data_af4c4e3fa0f79db4169189f97342b57e
#
_entry.id   af4c4e3fa0f79db4169189f97342b57e
#
_cell.length_a   1.000
_cell.length_b   1.000
_cell.length_c   1.000
_cell.angle_alpha   90.00
_cell.angle_beta   90.00
_cell.angle_gamma   90.00
#
_symmetry.space_group_name_H-M   'P 1'
#
loop_
_entity.id
_entity.type
_entity.pdbx_description
1 polymer ?
#
loop_
_entity_poly.entity_id
_entity_poly.type
_entity_poly.pdbx_seq_one_letter_code
_entity_poly.pdbx_strand_id
1 'polypeptide(L)'
;MKRCKEIVVTKSDGSVECFAATKLAACLARVLAGRAYDPRLSGPLTRAVALHLQDWALTAPPTTQYVFDCVGSVLRQTGLSDVADDLAHHRRLRAARRHRTHVIERVDQPRARRKPWRKLALVATLHERYGLRHAVARFLAGQIESQVFALNYRLVTKSFLAELAHSEVSAWGLADEVASPAGTDACRHPVAPGDAEQEN
;
A
#
# COMPACT_ATOMS: atom_id res chain seq x y z
N MET A 1 -17.97 -27.03 -3.49
CA MET A 1 -16.82 -26.13 -3.38
C MET A 1 -17.05 -25.18 -2.19
N LYS A 2 -16.27 -25.28 -1.10
CA LYS A 2 -16.33 -24.31 0.02
C LYS A 2 -15.79 -22.97 -0.51
N ARG A 3 -16.62 -21.93 -0.51
CA ARG A 3 -16.15 -20.55 -0.76
C ARG A 3 -15.06 -20.25 0.27
N CYS A 4 -13.83 -20.00 -0.18
CA CYS A 4 -12.78 -19.48 0.68
C CYS A 4 -13.31 -18.19 1.31
N LYS A 5 -13.54 -18.18 2.64
CA LYS A 5 -13.90 -16.96 3.35
C LYS A 5 -12.70 -16.02 3.24
N GLU A 6 -12.96 -14.82 2.77
CA GLU A 6 -11.96 -13.78 2.64
C GLU A 6 -11.42 -13.43 4.03
N ILE A 7 -10.11 -13.64 4.24
CA ILE A 7 -9.48 -13.35 5.53
C ILE A 7 -9.30 -11.83 5.64
N VAL A 8 -9.83 -11.25 6.69
CA VAL A 8 -9.73 -9.82 6.99
C VAL A 8 -8.71 -9.62 8.11
N VAL A 9 -7.85 -8.60 7.99
CA VAL A 9 -6.76 -8.33 8.94
C VAL A 9 -6.87 -6.92 9.47
N THR A 10 -6.79 -6.77 10.80
CA THR A 10 -6.74 -5.47 11.46
C THR A 10 -5.31 -4.93 11.48
N LYS A 11 -5.12 -3.72 10.98
CA LYS A 11 -3.83 -3.00 10.98
C LYS A 11 -3.58 -2.33 12.33
N SER A 12 -2.32 -1.94 12.56
CA SER A 12 -1.91 -1.23 13.79
C SER A 12 -2.60 0.12 14.01
N ASP A 13 -3.22 0.69 12.98
CA ASP A 13 -3.98 1.94 13.00
C ASP A 13 -5.49 1.71 13.17
N GLY A 14 -5.92 0.47 13.38
CA GLY A 14 -7.33 0.08 13.50
C GLY A 14 -8.04 -0.14 12.15
N SER A 15 -7.44 0.19 11.03
CA SER A 15 -8.03 -0.08 9.72
C SER A 15 -8.10 -1.59 9.44
N VAL A 16 -9.12 -1.99 8.68
CA VAL A 16 -9.38 -3.39 8.36
C VAL A 16 -9.19 -3.59 6.86
N GLU A 17 -8.43 -4.61 6.46
CA GLU A 17 -8.13 -4.90 5.06
C GLU A 17 -8.14 -6.41 4.80
N CYS A 18 -8.45 -6.79 3.55
CA CYS A 18 -8.30 -8.18 3.13
C CYS A 18 -6.84 -8.64 3.18
N PHE A 19 -6.62 -9.84 3.65
CA PHE A 19 -5.30 -10.46 3.66
C PHE A 19 -4.82 -10.70 2.23
N ALA A 20 -3.76 -10.00 1.84
CA ALA A 20 -3.17 -10.14 0.51
C ALA A 20 -2.10 -11.23 0.48
N ALA A 21 -2.49 -12.47 0.20
CA ALA A 21 -1.57 -13.61 0.08
C ALA A 21 -0.45 -13.34 -0.95
N THR A 22 -0.76 -12.68 -2.05
CA THR A 22 0.23 -12.31 -3.08
C THR A 22 1.32 -11.36 -2.54
N LYS A 23 0.98 -10.44 -1.65
CA LYS A 23 1.97 -9.57 -0.99
C LYS A 23 2.89 -10.35 -0.06
N LEU A 24 2.33 -11.32 0.68
CA LEU A 24 3.12 -12.19 1.53
C LEU A 24 4.05 -13.07 0.70
N ALA A 25 3.53 -13.72 -0.36
CA ALA A 25 4.32 -14.55 -1.24
C ALA A 25 5.49 -13.76 -1.87
N ALA A 26 5.25 -12.56 -2.39
CA ALA A 26 6.30 -11.70 -2.95
C ALA A 26 7.33 -11.28 -1.90
N CYS A 27 6.92 -11.05 -0.65
CA CYS A 27 7.83 -10.74 0.45
C CYS A 27 8.72 -11.95 0.78
N LEU A 28 8.13 -13.13 0.94
CA LEU A 28 8.85 -14.37 1.21
C LEU A 28 9.82 -14.73 0.07
N ALA A 29 9.38 -14.63 -1.19
CA ALA A 29 10.24 -14.92 -2.34
C ALA A 29 11.51 -14.08 -2.35
N ARG A 30 11.42 -12.80 -2.02
CA ARG A 30 12.60 -11.91 -1.94
C ARG A 30 13.57 -12.29 -0.84
N VAL A 31 13.05 -12.63 0.35
CA VAL A 31 13.91 -12.99 1.49
C VAL A 31 14.56 -14.36 1.25
N LEU A 32 13.81 -15.32 0.72
CA LEU A 32 14.32 -16.64 0.34
C LEU A 32 15.46 -16.51 -0.69
N ALA A 33 15.25 -15.73 -1.75
CA ALA A 33 16.28 -15.47 -2.77
C ALA A 33 17.54 -14.83 -2.16
N GLY A 34 17.39 -13.92 -1.20
CA GLY A 34 18.52 -13.28 -0.49
C GLY A 34 19.35 -14.26 0.36
N ARG A 35 18.81 -15.43 0.68
CA ARG A 35 19.46 -16.52 1.43
C ARG A 35 19.80 -17.73 0.57
N ALA A 36 19.74 -17.59 -0.77
CA ALA A 36 19.95 -18.68 -1.72
C ALA A 36 19.00 -19.89 -1.56
N TYR A 37 17.84 -19.70 -0.94
CA TYR A 37 16.74 -20.67 -0.97
C TYR A 37 15.91 -20.56 -2.24
N ASP A 38 15.21 -21.63 -2.62
CA ASP A 38 14.31 -21.59 -3.77
C ASP A 38 13.13 -20.62 -3.51
N PRO A 39 12.98 -19.55 -4.29
CA PRO A 39 11.86 -18.61 -4.16
C PRO A 39 10.48 -19.26 -4.35
N ARG A 40 10.39 -20.41 -5.01
CA ARG A 40 9.14 -21.17 -5.22
C ARG A 40 8.52 -21.67 -3.91
N LEU A 41 9.32 -21.80 -2.85
CA LEU A 41 8.84 -22.12 -1.50
C LEU A 41 7.89 -21.08 -0.94
N SER A 42 7.93 -19.83 -1.45
CA SER A 42 7.03 -18.75 -1.03
C SER A 42 5.54 -19.08 -1.17
N GLY A 43 5.16 -19.82 -2.22
CA GLY A 43 3.77 -20.24 -2.45
C GLY A 43 3.25 -21.20 -1.37
N PRO A 44 3.88 -22.37 -1.17
CA PRO A 44 3.52 -23.29 -0.10
C PRO A 44 3.53 -22.67 1.30
N LEU A 45 4.55 -21.88 1.64
CA LEU A 45 4.64 -21.18 2.93
C LEU A 45 3.49 -20.18 3.13
N THR A 46 3.17 -19.40 2.10
CA THR A 46 2.02 -18.46 2.13
C THR A 46 0.71 -19.22 2.33
N ARG A 47 0.54 -20.37 1.68
CA ARG A 47 -0.65 -21.22 1.83
C ARG A 47 -0.77 -21.75 3.26
N ALA A 48 0.32 -22.22 3.86
CA ALA A 48 0.33 -22.68 5.25
C ALA A 48 -0.10 -21.56 6.22
N VAL A 49 0.43 -20.35 6.05
CA VAL A 49 0.01 -19.18 6.83
C VAL A 49 -1.47 -18.88 6.62
N ALA A 50 -1.95 -18.88 5.37
CA ALA A 50 -3.35 -18.59 5.06
C ALA A 50 -4.32 -19.60 5.70
N LEU A 51 -3.98 -20.90 5.70
CA LEU A 51 -4.77 -21.93 6.35
C LEU A 51 -4.85 -21.69 7.86
N HIS A 52 -3.71 -21.42 8.51
CA HIS A 52 -3.69 -21.12 9.94
C HIS A 52 -4.53 -19.89 10.31
N LEU A 53 -4.47 -18.84 9.46
CA LEU A 53 -5.27 -17.63 9.66
C LEU A 53 -6.77 -17.88 9.45
N GLN A 54 -7.18 -18.83 8.57
CA GLN A 54 -8.58 -19.19 8.36
C GLN A 54 -9.19 -19.80 9.62
N ASP A 55 -8.45 -20.68 10.29
CA ASP A 55 -8.89 -21.31 11.53
C ASP A 55 -9.03 -20.28 12.66
N TRP A 56 -8.10 -19.34 12.76
CA TRP A 56 -8.14 -18.25 13.74
C TRP A 56 -9.24 -17.22 13.47
N ALA A 57 -9.48 -16.85 12.21
CA ALA A 57 -10.44 -15.81 11.80
C ALA A 57 -11.90 -16.15 12.13
N LEU A 58 -12.17 -17.34 12.66
CA LEU A 58 -13.52 -17.74 13.13
C LEU A 58 -13.97 -16.95 14.37
N THR A 59 -13.04 -16.43 15.17
CA THR A 59 -13.31 -15.73 16.44
C THR A 59 -13.19 -14.22 16.32
N ALA A 60 -12.15 -13.71 15.66
CA ALA A 60 -11.93 -12.27 15.44
C ALA A 60 -10.96 -12.04 14.27
N PRO A 61 -10.99 -10.87 13.59
CA PRO A 61 -10.00 -10.53 12.59
C PRO A 61 -8.58 -10.52 13.19
N PRO A 62 -7.63 -11.33 12.66
CA PRO A 62 -6.25 -11.32 13.15
C PRO A 62 -5.59 -9.96 12.95
N THR A 63 -4.73 -9.57 13.88
CA THR A 63 -3.93 -8.36 13.74
C THR A 63 -2.74 -8.59 12.81
N THR A 64 -2.18 -7.50 12.24
CA THR A 64 -0.94 -7.61 11.45
C THR A 64 0.24 -8.14 12.27
N GLN A 65 0.22 -7.95 13.60
CA GLN A 65 1.23 -8.56 14.49
C GLN A 65 1.06 -10.07 14.49
N TYR A 66 -0.15 -10.56 14.72
CA TYR A 66 -0.46 -11.99 14.74
C TYR A 66 -0.10 -12.66 13.41
N VAL A 67 -0.47 -12.04 12.26
CA VAL A 67 -0.07 -12.55 10.93
C VAL A 67 1.45 -12.71 10.84
N PHE A 68 2.20 -11.74 11.35
CA PHE A 68 3.66 -11.78 11.32
C PHE A 68 4.22 -12.89 12.22
N ASP A 69 3.64 -13.08 13.40
CA ASP A 69 4.03 -14.14 14.33
C ASP A 69 3.75 -15.54 13.75
N CYS A 70 2.61 -15.70 13.04
CA CYS A 70 2.29 -16.91 12.28
C CYS A 70 3.33 -17.19 11.19
N VAL A 71 3.73 -16.16 10.41
CA VAL A 71 4.76 -16.31 9.38
C VAL A 71 6.07 -16.79 10.01
N GLY A 72 6.51 -16.16 11.11
CA GLY A 72 7.71 -16.56 11.83
C GLY A 72 7.64 -17.99 12.36
N SER A 73 6.48 -18.42 12.88
CA SER A 73 6.25 -19.77 13.35
C SER A 73 6.34 -20.80 12.23
N VAL A 74 5.66 -20.56 11.09
CA VAL A 74 5.69 -21.44 9.92
C VAL A 74 7.13 -21.58 9.39
N LEU A 75 7.87 -20.48 9.28
CA LEU A 75 9.26 -20.52 8.82
C LEU A 75 10.16 -21.34 9.75
N ARG A 76 10.03 -21.17 11.06
CA ARG A 76 10.83 -21.95 12.03
C ARG A 76 10.48 -23.44 12.00
N GLN A 77 9.19 -23.77 11.91
CA GLN A 77 8.73 -25.15 11.81
C GLN A 77 9.18 -25.86 10.52
N THR A 78 9.43 -25.09 9.45
CA THR A 78 9.94 -25.61 8.18
C THR A 78 11.46 -25.55 8.07
N GLY A 79 12.19 -25.28 9.16
CA GLY A 79 13.65 -25.23 9.18
C GLY A 79 14.27 -23.95 8.60
N LEU A 80 13.46 -22.91 8.34
CA LEU A 80 13.88 -21.62 7.76
C LEU A 80 14.01 -20.54 8.85
N SER A 81 14.67 -20.86 9.96
CA SER A 81 14.80 -19.96 11.11
C SER A 81 15.57 -18.68 10.77
N ASP A 82 16.59 -18.77 9.94
CA ASP A 82 17.37 -17.63 9.45
C ASP A 82 16.52 -16.66 8.60
N VAL A 83 15.63 -17.18 7.77
CA VAL A 83 14.66 -16.38 7.00
C VAL A 83 13.67 -15.67 7.93
N ALA A 84 13.21 -16.36 8.99
CA ALA A 84 12.33 -15.76 10.00
C ALA A 84 13.02 -14.60 10.73
N ASP A 85 14.29 -14.76 11.07
CA ASP A 85 15.09 -13.75 11.77
C ASP A 85 15.39 -12.54 10.88
N ASP A 86 15.66 -12.74 9.59
CA ASP A 86 15.81 -11.67 8.61
C ASP A 86 14.52 -10.85 8.45
N LEU A 87 13.37 -11.53 8.35
CA LEU A 87 12.09 -10.85 8.29
C LEU A 87 11.83 -10.00 9.55
N ALA A 88 12.12 -10.55 10.72
CA ALA A 88 11.99 -9.85 12.00
C ALA A 88 12.95 -8.66 12.08
N HIS A 89 14.19 -8.81 11.64
CA HIS A 89 15.19 -7.75 11.56
C HIS A 89 14.74 -6.62 10.62
N HIS A 90 14.34 -6.97 9.41
CA HIS A 90 13.84 -6.00 8.42
C HIS A 90 12.64 -5.20 8.94
N ARG A 91 11.70 -5.88 9.64
CA ARG A 91 10.55 -5.21 10.26
C ARG A 91 10.99 -4.23 11.35
N ARG A 92 11.92 -4.62 12.22
CA ARG A 92 12.47 -3.73 13.27
C ARG A 92 13.16 -2.51 12.66
N LEU A 93 13.98 -2.68 11.64
CA LEU A 93 14.64 -1.58 10.94
C LEU A 93 13.62 -0.61 10.33
N ARG A 94 12.58 -1.14 9.69
CA ARG A 94 11.52 -0.30 9.12
C ARG A 94 10.73 0.47 10.17
N ALA A 95 10.42 -0.16 11.30
CA ALA A 95 9.77 0.50 12.42
C ALA A 95 10.66 1.61 13.01
N ALA A 96 11.95 1.33 13.20
CA ALA A 96 12.92 2.31 13.69
C ALA A 96 13.08 3.51 12.74
N ARG A 97 13.08 3.28 11.42
CA ARG A 97 13.12 4.37 10.43
C ARG A 97 11.87 5.24 10.51
N ARG A 98 10.68 4.65 10.58
CA ARG A 98 9.42 5.38 10.76
C ARG A 98 9.42 6.22 12.03
N HIS A 99 9.93 5.69 13.12
CA HIS A 99 10.00 6.40 14.39
C HIS A 99 11.01 7.58 14.35
N ARG A 100 12.10 7.45 13.62
CA ARG A 100 13.12 8.50 13.47
C ARG A 100 12.73 9.61 12.51
N THR A 101 11.90 9.32 11.50
CA THR A 101 11.51 10.27 10.47
C THR A 101 10.31 11.09 10.93
N HIS A 102 10.45 12.41 10.84
CA HIS A 102 9.39 13.36 11.19
C HIS A 102 9.06 14.25 9.97
N VAL A 103 7.81 14.60 9.86
CA VAL A 103 7.31 15.54 8.84
C VAL A 103 7.14 16.92 9.49
N ILE A 104 7.68 17.95 8.83
CA ILE A 104 7.56 19.36 9.23
C ILE A 104 6.91 20.17 8.11
N GLU A 105 6.27 21.28 8.45
CA GLU A 105 5.62 22.13 7.46
C GLU A 105 6.65 22.96 6.69
N ARG A 106 7.56 23.63 7.40
CA ARG A 106 8.63 24.47 6.85
C ARG A 106 9.90 24.33 7.66
N VAL A 107 11.04 24.51 7.00
CA VAL A 107 12.37 24.42 7.64
C VAL A 107 12.71 25.69 8.40
N ASP A 108 12.22 26.84 7.91
CA ASP A 108 12.50 28.19 8.40
C ASP A 108 11.79 28.57 9.70
N GLN A 109 10.90 27.71 10.21
CA GLN A 109 10.21 27.96 11.47
C GLN A 109 10.88 27.20 12.63
N PRO A 110 11.58 27.88 13.55
CA PRO A 110 12.28 27.21 14.66
C PRO A 110 11.37 26.44 15.63
N ARG A 111 10.06 26.70 15.58
CA ARG A 111 9.01 26.02 16.36
C ARG A 111 8.11 25.13 15.50
N ALA A 112 8.52 24.75 14.28
CA ALA A 112 7.73 23.89 13.42
C ALA A 112 7.30 22.61 14.15
N ARG A 113 5.99 22.37 14.19
CA ARG A 113 5.42 21.18 14.84
C ARG A 113 5.88 19.93 14.07
N ARG A 114 6.72 19.12 14.70
CA ARG A 114 7.17 17.84 14.17
C ARG A 114 6.06 16.82 14.31
N LYS A 115 5.65 16.22 13.20
CA LYS A 115 4.69 15.10 13.17
C LYS A 115 5.45 13.81 12.89
N PRO A 116 5.19 12.71 13.60
CA PRO A 116 5.82 11.43 13.27
C PRO A 116 5.40 10.99 11.86
N TRP A 117 6.28 10.25 11.18
CA TRP A 117 5.98 9.67 9.87
C TRP A 117 4.76 8.75 9.96
N ARG A 118 3.76 9.01 9.13
CA ARG A 118 2.56 8.18 9.00
C ARG A 118 2.29 7.92 7.52
N LYS A 119 2.51 6.69 7.07
CA LYS A 119 2.23 6.30 5.68
C LYS A 119 0.77 6.58 5.29
N LEU A 120 -0.19 6.38 6.20
CA LEU A 120 -1.60 6.65 5.93
C LEU A 120 -1.89 8.12 5.62
N ALA A 121 -1.19 9.06 6.25
CA ALA A 121 -1.35 10.48 5.92
C ALA A 121 -0.95 10.74 4.46
N LEU A 122 0.11 10.06 3.97
CA LEU A 122 0.51 10.15 2.57
C LEU A 122 -0.52 9.48 1.64
N VAL A 123 -1.08 8.33 2.04
CA VAL A 123 -2.16 7.66 1.28
C VAL A 123 -3.38 8.58 1.17
N ALA A 124 -3.80 9.21 2.27
CA ALA A 124 -4.90 10.16 2.26
C ALA A 124 -4.62 11.35 1.32
N THR A 125 -3.42 11.95 1.41
CA THR A 125 -3.01 13.04 0.51
C THR A 125 -3.05 12.61 -0.97
N LEU A 126 -2.56 11.41 -1.30
CA LEU A 126 -2.59 10.89 -2.67
C LEU A 126 -4.02 10.65 -3.16
N HIS A 127 -4.88 10.11 -2.31
CA HIS A 127 -6.28 9.90 -2.62
C HIS A 127 -7.03 11.23 -2.82
N GLU A 128 -6.90 12.17 -1.89
CA GLU A 128 -7.61 13.45 -1.91
C GLU A 128 -7.11 14.39 -3.02
N ARG A 129 -5.79 14.48 -3.21
CA ARG A 129 -5.19 15.42 -4.15
C ARG A 129 -5.21 14.95 -5.61
N TYR A 130 -5.07 13.64 -5.83
CA TYR A 130 -4.95 13.06 -7.17
C TYR A 130 -6.10 12.12 -7.53
N GLY A 131 -7.16 12.04 -6.72
CA GLY A 131 -8.32 11.18 -6.98
C GLY A 131 -8.01 9.69 -7.08
N LEU A 132 -6.83 9.25 -6.64
CA LEU A 132 -6.36 7.89 -6.83
C LEU A 132 -7.18 6.90 -6.01
N ARG A 133 -7.51 5.75 -6.60
CA ARG A 133 -8.10 4.63 -5.84
C ARG A 133 -7.19 4.25 -4.68
N HIS A 134 -7.78 3.92 -3.53
CA HIS A 134 -7.04 3.65 -2.29
C HIS A 134 -5.90 2.61 -2.45
N ALA A 135 -6.10 1.57 -3.27
CA ALA A 135 -5.08 0.56 -3.54
C ALA A 135 -3.86 1.14 -4.27
N VAL A 136 -4.08 2.03 -5.27
CA VAL A 136 -3.04 2.72 -6.02
C VAL A 136 -2.31 3.73 -5.13
N ALA A 137 -3.06 4.54 -4.38
CA ALA A 137 -2.51 5.49 -3.41
C ALA A 137 -1.61 4.79 -2.38
N ARG A 138 -2.01 3.60 -1.89
CA ARG A 138 -1.19 2.79 -0.97
C ARG A 138 0.07 2.24 -1.60
N PHE A 139 0.02 1.86 -2.87
CA PHE A 139 1.18 1.39 -3.62
C PHE A 139 2.19 2.53 -3.77
N LEU A 140 1.76 3.67 -4.32
CA LEU A 140 2.63 4.85 -4.51
C LEU A 140 3.19 5.39 -3.19
N ALA A 141 2.35 5.46 -2.13
CA ALA A 141 2.83 5.81 -0.79
C ALA A 141 3.91 4.84 -0.28
N GLY A 142 3.92 3.59 -0.74
CA GLY A 142 4.98 2.62 -0.45
C GLY A 142 6.27 2.92 -1.17
N GLN A 143 6.22 3.34 -2.42
CA GLN A 143 7.39 3.75 -3.22
C GLN A 143 8.02 5.03 -2.64
N ILE A 144 7.21 6.05 -2.39
CA ILE A 144 7.65 7.31 -1.76
C ILE A 144 8.27 7.04 -0.38
N GLU A 145 7.65 6.20 0.46
CA GLU A 145 8.22 5.81 1.75
C GLU A 145 9.59 5.16 1.58
N SER A 146 9.76 4.31 0.58
CA SER A 146 11.03 3.63 0.31
C SER A 146 12.10 4.63 -0.14
N GLN A 147 11.77 5.60 -0.98
CA GLN A 147 12.68 6.67 -1.40
C GLN A 147 13.10 7.56 -0.22
N VAL A 148 12.14 8.03 0.58
CA VAL A 148 12.41 8.85 1.77
C VAL A 148 13.35 8.11 2.73
N PHE A 149 13.14 6.81 2.94
CA PHE A 149 13.99 6.02 3.82
C PHE A 149 15.36 5.71 3.23
N ALA A 150 15.50 5.63 1.89
CA ALA A 150 16.79 5.50 1.23
C ALA A 150 17.65 6.77 1.39
N LEU A 151 17.03 7.95 1.39
CA LEU A 151 17.70 9.22 1.63
C LEU A 151 18.13 9.41 3.10
N ASN A 152 17.65 8.56 4.01
CA ASN A 152 17.99 8.57 5.45
C ASN A 152 17.76 9.92 6.17
N TYR A 153 16.81 10.73 5.69
CA TYR A 153 16.48 12.00 6.33
C TYR A 153 15.69 11.78 7.62
N ARG A 154 16.04 12.56 8.66
CA ARG A 154 15.29 12.58 9.92
C ARG A 154 14.11 13.55 9.90
N LEU A 155 14.24 14.62 9.11
CA LEU A 155 13.23 15.64 8.92
C LEU A 155 12.90 15.76 7.44
N VAL A 156 11.63 15.72 7.10
CA VAL A 156 11.13 15.80 5.73
C VAL A 156 10.05 16.88 5.68
N THR A 157 10.13 17.81 4.76
CA THR A 157 9.11 18.85 4.62
C THR A 157 7.88 18.33 3.87
N LYS A 158 6.74 18.95 4.14
CA LYS A 158 5.52 18.66 3.36
C LYS A 158 5.68 19.00 1.87
N SER A 159 6.41 20.09 1.55
CA SER A 159 6.68 20.48 0.16
C SER A 159 7.47 19.39 -0.56
N PHE A 160 8.56 18.90 0.03
CA PHE A 160 9.34 17.80 -0.53
C PHE A 160 8.50 16.53 -0.75
N LEU A 161 7.65 16.18 0.22
CA LEU A 161 6.73 15.05 0.06
C LEU A 161 5.71 15.28 -1.07
N ALA A 162 5.24 16.52 -1.25
CA ALA A 162 4.32 16.86 -2.33
C ALA A 162 5.00 16.75 -3.70
N GLU A 163 6.26 17.17 -3.81
CA GLU A 163 7.07 17.03 -5.03
C GLU A 163 7.36 15.56 -5.36
N LEU A 164 7.75 14.75 -4.36
CA LEU A 164 7.92 13.31 -4.55
C LEU A 164 6.61 12.65 -4.97
N ALA A 165 5.49 13.03 -4.35
CA ALA A 165 4.19 12.50 -4.69
C ALA A 165 3.80 12.86 -6.13
N HIS A 166 4.03 14.09 -6.54
CA HIS A 166 3.78 14.53 -7.91
C HIS A 166 4.66 13.81 -8.92
N SER A 167 5.95 13.68 -8.62
CA SER A 167 6.91 12.95 -9.47
C SER A 167 6.51 11.48 -9.66
N GLU A 168 6.13 10.79 -8.57
CA GLU A 168 5.68 9.40 -8.65
C GLU A 168 4.37 9.25 -9.43
N VAL A 169 3.39 10.12 -9.18
CA VAL A 169 2.10 10.10 -9.91
C VAL A 169 2.32 10.34 -11.39
N SER A 170 3.18 11.30 -11.75
CA SER A 170 3.54 11.59 -13.15
C SER A 170 4.32 10.46 -13.81
N ALA A 171 5.27 9.84 -13.11
CA ALA A 171 6.03 8.70 -13.62
C ALA A 171 5.14 7.49 -13.97
N TRP A 172 3.99 7.36 -13.30
CA TRP A 172 3.00 6.34 -13.60
C TRP A 172 1.94 6.79 -14.62
N GLY A 173 2.06 7.99 -15.19
CA GLY A 173 1.09 8.54 -16.16
C GLY A 173 -0.28 8.88 -15.56
N LEU A 174 -0.36 9.00 -14.23
CA LEU A 174 -1.63 9.22 -13.52
C LEU A 174 -1.90 10.72 -13.26
N ALA A 175 -0.97 11.63 -13.62
CA ALA A 175 -1.12 13.06 -13.40
C ALA A 175 -2.14 13.67 -14.34
N ASP A 176 -2.22 13.18 -15.58
CA ASP A 176 -3.06 13.75 -16.64
C ASP A 176 -4.54 13.41 -16.47
N GLU A 177 -4.86 12.28 -15.82
CA GLU A 177 -6.25 11.91 -15.51
C GLU A 177 -6.91 12.85 -14.48
N VAL A 178 -6.12 13.51 -13.64
CA VAL A 178 -6.62 14.43 -12.60
C VAL A 178 -6.87 15.83 -13.16
N ALA A 179 -6.20 16.22 -14.25
CA ALA A 179 -6.36 17.50 -14.91
C ALA A 179 -7.59 17.59 -15.82
N SER A 180 -8.22 16.46 -16.17
CA SER A 180 -9.50 16.47 -16.89
C SER A 180 -10.66 16.50 -15.88
N PRO A 181 -11.33 17.65 -15.71
CA PRO A 181 -12.62 17.65 -15.03
C PRO A 181 -13.53 16.73 -15.83
N ALA A 182 -14.21 15.82 -15.13
CA ALA A 182 -15.17 14.88 -15.70
C ALA A 182 -15.96 15.56 -16.80
N GLY A 183 -15.74 15.09 -18.03
CA GLY A 183 -16.41 15.63 -19.20
C GLY A 183 -17.89 15.66 -18.97
N THR A 184 -18.46 16.84 -19.06
CA THR A 184 -19.88 17.05 -19.26
C THR A 184 -20.29 16.20 -20.47
N ASP A 185 -20.86 15.04 -20.19
CA ASP A 185 -21.61 14.26 -21.15
C ASP A 185 -22.86 15.06 -21.57
N ALA A 186 -22.60 16.05 -22.44
CA ALA A 186 -23.65 16.70 -23.16
C ALA A 186 -24.13 15.68 -24.22
N CYS A 187 -25.12 14.88 -23.85
CA CYS A 187 -25.97 14.18 -24.80
C CYS A 187 -26.52 15.20 -25.83
N ARG A 188 -25.79 15.39 -26.92
CA ARG A 188 -26.34 15.99 -28.12
C ARG A 188 -27.19 14.90 -28.78
N HIS A 189 -28.48 14.93 -28.53
CA HIS A 189 -29.47 14.33 -29.41
C HIS A 189 -29.30 14.95 -30.81
N PRO A 190 -29.15 14.14 -31.87
CA PRO A 190 -29.28 14.64 -33.22
C PRO A 190 -30.76 15.01 -33.45
N VAL A 191 -31.02 16.30 -33.65
CA VAL A 191 -32.30 16.79 -34.16
C VAL A 191 -32.42 16.30 -35.58
N ALA A 192 -33.41 15.44 -35.86
CA ALA A 192 -33.77 15.02 -37.19
C ALA A 192 -34.25 16.24 -38.01
N PRO A 193 -33.91 16.39 -39.30
CA PRO A 193 -34.43 17.46 -40.14
C PRO A 193 -35.91 17.11 -40.45
N GLY A 194 -36.79 18.02 -40.04
CA GLY A 194 -38.21 17.97 -40.35
C GLY A 194 -38.45 18.16 -41.84
N ASP A 195 -39.29 17.31 -42.37
CA ASP A 195 -39.85 17.37 -43.74
C ASP A 195 -40.55 18.70 -43.95
N ALA A 196 -40.10 19.44 -44.95
CA ALA A 196 -40.82 20.60 -45.48
C ALA A 196 -41.86 20.07 -46.48
N GLU A 197 -43.11 20.01 -46.01
CA GLU A 197 -44.24 19.80 -46.91
C GLU A 197 -44.35 21.00 -47.88
N GLN A 198 -44.37 20.64 -49.19
CA GLN A 198 -44.82 21.50 -50.26
C GLN A 198 -46.32 21.55 -50.26
N GLU A 199 -46.88 22.74 -50.14
CA GLU A 199 -48.24 23.05 -50.65
C GLU A 199 -48.14 24.17 -51.70
N ASN A 200 -48.53 23.81 -52.90
CA ASN A 200 -49.25 24.38 -53.99
C ASN A 200 -49.06 25.85 -54.32
#